data_9a3773c84c103695ce45f5e7d0715316
#
_entry.id   9a3773c84c103695ce45f5e7d0715316
#
_cell.length_a   1.000
_cell.length_b   1.000
_cell.length_c   1.000
_cell.angle_alpha   90.00
_cell.angle_beta   90.00
_cell.angle_gamma   90.00
#
_symmetry.space_group_name_H-M   'P 1'
#
loop_
_entity.id
_entity.type
_entity.pdbx_description
1 polymer ?
#
loop_
_entity_poly.entity_id
_entity_poly.type
_entity_poly.pdbx_seq_one_letter_code
_entity_poly.pdbx_strand_id
1 'polypeptide(L)'
;MRQLSKSLGLRNHAQGGKKMKLYENGAYLIHGKDVVINGPEAVAEVASKTGKQVTPQDAKKETIAYGILQDHNTSGNMDKLQIKFDKLTSHDITFVGIIQTARASGLEKFPIPYVLTNCHNSLCAVGGTINEDDHMFGLTCAKKYGGIYVPPHQAVIHQFAREMLAGGGKMILGSDSHTRYGALGTMAIGEGGPELVKQLLSKTYDIDMPGVVGIYLTGEPMKGVGPQDIALAIIGEV
;
A
#
# COMPACT_ATOMS: atom_id res chain seq x y z
N MET A 1 1.12 -16.57 21.43
CA MET A 1 2.41 -17.30 21.51
C MET A 1 2.23 -18.68 20.92
N ARG A 2 2.70 -18.90 19.70
CA ARG A 2 2.97 -20.21 19.14
C ARG A 2 4.31 -20.14 18.41
N GLN A 3 5.32 -20.73 19.02
CA GLN A 3 6.60 -21.03 18.37
C GLN A 3 6.33 -21.96 17.19
N LEU A 4 6.75 -21.55 16.01
CA LEU A 4 6.95 -22.42 14.86
C LEU A 4 8.45 -22.48 14.57
N SER A 5 9.13 -23.40 15.28
CA SER A 5 10.41 -23.90 14.82
C SER A 5 10.13 -24.90 13.69
N LYS A 6 10.40 -24.53 12.46
CA LYS A 6 10.61 -25.49 11.38
C LYS A 6 11.97 -25.25 10.77
N SER A 7 12.90 -26.14 11.09
CA SER A 7 14.11 -26.36 10.34
C SER A 7 13.74 -26.78 8.91
N LEU A 8 13.79 -25.87 7.98
CA LEU A 8 13.71 -26.18 6.55
C LEU A 8 15.12 -26.45 6.04
N GLY A 9 15.32 -27.70 5.64
CA GLY A 9 16.55 -28.18 5.02
C GLY A 9 16.89 -27.35 3.77
N LEU A 10 18.03 -26.70 3.82
CA LEU A 10 18.63 -25.95 2.73
C LEU A 10 18.95 -26.89 1.58
N ARG A 11 18.23 -26.80 0.47
CA ARG A 11 18.75 -27.28 -0.82
C ARG A 11 19.74 -26.24 -1.35
N ASN A 12 21.01 -26.58 -1.29
CA ASN A 12 22.07 -25.84 -1.94
C ASN A 12 21.88 -25.91 -3.46
N HIS A 13 21.35 -24.86 -4.08
CA HIS A 13 21.61 -24.59 -5.47
C HIS A 13 22.77 -23.60 -5.55
N ALA A 14 23.96 -24.17 -5.71
CA ALA A 14 25.18 -23.42 -5.97
C ALA A 14 25.14 -22.82 -7.37
N GLN A 15 25.02 -21.49 -7.43
CA GLN A 15 25.69 -20.64 -8.41
C GLN A 15 25.56 -19.20 -7.94
N GLY A 16 26.65 -18.64 -7.43
CA GLY A 16 27.08 -17.23 -7.43
C GLY A 16 26.14 -16.08 -7.03
N GLY A 17 24.90 -16.32 -6.58
CA GLY A 17 23.97 -15.27 -6.17
C GLY A 17 24.20 -14.86 -4.71
N LYS A 18 24.32 -13.59 -4.42
CA LYS A 18 24.30 -13.09 -3.04
C LYS A 18 22.96 -13.47 -2.41
N LYS A 19 23.03 -14.30 -1.34
CA LYS A 19 21.85 -14.73 -0.59
C LYS A 19 21.16 -13.51 0.05
N MET A 20 19.84 -13.45 0.00
CA MET A 20 19.06 -12.48 0.75
C MET A 20 19.35 -12.64 2.26
N LYS A 21 19.41 -11.53 3.00
CA LYS A 21 19.66 -11.52 4.44
C LYS A 21 18.40 -11.04 5.16
N LEU A 22 17.88 -11.84 6.07
CA LEU A 22 16.79 -11.49 6.95
C LEU A 22 17.33 -11.07 8.32
N TYR A 23 16.87 -9.93 8.83
CA TYR A 23 17.22 -9.41 10.16
C TYR A 23 15.95 -9.38 11.03
N GLU A 24 15.66 -10.50 11.68
CA GLU A 24 14.43 -10.69 12.47
C GLU A 24 14.30 -9.70 13.64
N ASN A 25 15.40 -9.26 14.21
CA ASN A 25 15.41 -8.29 15.32
C ASN A 25 15.43 -6.84 14.84
N GLY A 26 15.31 -6.63 13.52
CA GLY A 26 15.39 -5.31 12.90
C GLY A 26 16.82 -4.85 12.65
N ALA A 27 16.93 -3.72 11.97
CA ALA A 27 18.19 -3.08 11.64
C ALA A 27 17.99 -1.56 11.47
N TYR A 28 19.07 -0.81 11.65
CA TYR A 28 19.14 0.60 11.27
C TYR A 28 19.69 0.72 9.85
N LEU A 29 19.08 1.57 9.05
CA LEU A 29 19.62 1.98 7.75
C LEU A 29 20.11 3.43 7.87
N ILE A 30 21.43 3.61 7.87
CA ILE A 30 22.06 4.92 8.06
C ILE A 30 22.32 5.54 6.69
N HIS A 31 21.80 6.75 6.48
CA HIS A 31 21.94 7.54 5.25
C HIS A 31 21.63 6.76 3.96
N GLY A 32 20.77 5.74 4.05
CA GLY A 32 20.38 4.91 2.91
C GLY A 32 21.49 3.97 2.39
N LYS A 33 22.57 3.75 3.14
CA LYS A 33 23.75 2.99 2.68
C LYS A 33 24.22 1.93 3.67
N ASP A 34 24.36 2.28 4.94
CA ASP A 34 24.96 1.42 5.95
C ASP A 34 23.88 0.74 6.78
N VAL A 35 23.94 -0.58 6.87
CA VAL A 35 23.03 -1.38 7.70
C VAL A 35 23.72 -1.76 8.99
N VAL A 36 23.15 -1.37 10.12
CA VAL A 36 23.56 -1.79 11.47
C VAL A 36 22.48 -2.70 12.04
N ILE A 37 22.86 -3.93 12.37
CA ILE A 37 21.92 -4.91 12.93
C ILE A 37 21.56 -4.50 14.35
N ASN A 38 20.27 -4.53 14.69
CA ASN A 38 19.82 -4.22 16.04
C ASN A 38 20.33 -5.27 17.06
N GLY A 39 20.98 -4.79 18.11
CA GLY A 39 21.60 -5.60 19.15
C GLY A 39 22.17 -4.72 20.26
N PRO A 40 22.84 -5.31 21.27
CA PRO A 40 23.35 -4.58 22.43
C PRO A 40 24.27 -3.40 22.09
N GLU A 41 25.10 -3.54 21.05
CA GLU A 41 26.07 -2.52 20.63
C GLU A 41 25.53 -1.59 19.54
N ALA A 42 24.32 -1.84 19.03
CA ALA A 42 23.77 -1.12 17.87
C ALA A 42 23.69 0.38 18.10
N VAL A 43 23.22 0.82 19.27
CA VAL A 43 23.07 2.26 19.59
C VAL A 43 24.42 2.97 19.59
N ALA A 44 25.46 2.30 20.13
CA ALA A 44 26.81 2.85 20.14
C ALA A 44 27.41 2.90 18.72
N GLU A 45 27.19 1.87 17.91
CA GLU A 45 27.63 1.86 16.51
C GLU A 45 26.92 2.93 15.69
N VAL A 46 25.61 3.08 15.84
CA VAL A 46 24.83 4.15 15.20
C VAL A 46 25.35 5.53 15.63
N ALA A 47 25.61 5.72 16.93
CA ALA A 47 26.14 6.97 17.45
C ALA A 47 27.52 7.31 16.86
N SER A 48 28.40 6.31 16.70
CA SER A 48 29.72 6.52 16.08
C SER A 48 29.64 6.95 14.62
N LYS A 49 28.62 6.48 13.89
CA LYS A 49 28.41 6.79 12.45
C LYS A 49 27.63 8.08 12.21
N THR A 50 26.75 8.45 13.12
CA THR A 50 25.81 9.58 12.94
C THR A 50 26.09 10.77 13.85
N GLY A 51 26.89 10.58 14.89
CA GLY A 51 27.08 11.56 15.95
C GLY A 51 25.89 11.70 16.92
N LYS A 52 24.86 10.84 16.81
CA LYS A 52 23.64 10.88 17.62
C LYS A 52 23.34 9.51 18.21
N GLN A 53 22.97 9.49 19.50
CA GLN A 53 22.38 8.28 20.08
C GLN A 53 20.91 8.16 19.62
N VAL A 54 20.58 7.10 18.93
CA VAL A 54 19.25 6.84 18.36
C VAL A 54 18.78 5.47 18.82
N THR A 55 17.70 5.45 19.61
CA THR A 55 17.05 4.18 20.01
C THR A 55 16.26 3.58 18.84
N PRO A 56 15.93 2.27 18.88
CA PRO A 56 15.03 1.68 17.86
C PRO A 56 13.68 2.41 17.75
N GLN A 57 13.15 2.88 18.86
CA GLN A 57 11.89 3.64 18.91
C GLN A 57 12.02 5.01 18.23
N ASP A 58 13.14 5.68 18.40
CA ASP A 58 13.38 6.96 17.73
C ASP A 58 13.64 6.75 16.25
N ALA A 59 14.44 5.74 15.88
CA ALA A 59 14.68 5.38 14.48
C ALA A 59 13.39 5.03 13.73
N LYS A 60 12.44 4.37 14.40
CA LYS A 60 11.12 4.05 13.82
C LYS A 60 10.39 5.32 13.39
N LYS A 61 10.46 6.40 14.15
CA LYS A 61 9.80 7.69 13.86
C LYS A 61 10.38 8.41 12.64
N GLU A 62 11.62 8.11 12.31
CA GLU A 62 12.30 8.68 11.14
C GLU A 62 11.98 7.92 9.82
N THR A 63 11.16 6.87 9.88
CA THR A 63 10.77 6.13 8.68
C THR A 63 9.68 6.85 7.90
N ILE A 64 9.72 6.74 6.57
CA ILE A 64 8.68 7.29 5.68
C ILE A 64 7.30 6.73 6.06
N ALA A 65 7.22 5.43 6.37
CA ALA A 65 5.96 4.78 6.76
C ALA A 65 5.37 5.38 8.04
N TYR A 66 6.20 5.64 9.06
CA TYR A 66 5.72 6.26 10.29
C TYR A 66 5.19 7.68 10.04
N GLY A 67 5.94 8.50 9.29
CA GLY A 67 5.53 9.85 8.94
C GLY A 67 4.21 9.89 8.20
N ILE A 68 4.03 9.04 7.19
CA ILE A 68 2.77 8.96 6.43
C ILE A 68 1.60 8.57 7.34
N LEU A 69 1.78 7.55 8.19
CA LEU A 69 0.73 7.14 9.13
C LEU A 69 0.40 8.23 10.15
N GLN A 70 1.41 8.95 10.65
CA GLN A 70 1.22 10.05 11.59
C GLN A 70 0.44 11.21 10.96
N ASP A 71 0.77 11.59 9.74
CA ASP A 71 0.12 12.71 9.03
C ASP A 71 -1.36 12.44 8.72
N HIS A 72 -1.74 11.16 8.58
CA HIS A 72 -3.11 10.75 8.26
C HIS A 72 -3.90 10.26 9.48
N ASN A 73 -3.26 10.17 10.64
CA ASN A 73 -3.89 9.72 11.88
C ASN A 73 -4.61 10.87 12.58
N THR A 74 -5.89 10.73 12.80
CA THR A 74 -6.74 11.72 13.49
C THR A 74 -6.99 11.39 14.98
N SER A 75 -6.53 10.22 15.47
CA SER A 75 -6.75 9.82 16.86
C SER A 75 -5.83 10.53 17.86
N GLY A 76 -4.70 11.07 17.41
CA GLY A 76 -3.64 11.55 18.29
C GLY A 76 -2.86 10.44 19.03
N ASN A 77 -3.21 9.17 18.82
CA ASN A 77 -2.56 8.01 19.42
C ASN A 77 -1.92 7.15 18.32
N MET A 78 -0.59 6.96 18.37
CA MET A 78 0.12 6.18 17.36
C MET A 78 0.03 4.66 17.57
N ASP A 79 -0.52 4.16 18.67
CA ASP A 79 -0.77 2.74 18.85
C ASP A 79 -2.12 2.32 18.27
N LYS A 80 -3.09 3.25 18.22
CA LYS A 80 -4.46 3.06 17.72
C LYS A 80 -4.77 4.16 16.72
N LEU A 81 -4.59 3.85 15.45
CA LEU A 81 -4.71 4.82 14.37
C LEU A 81 -6.15 4.96 13.89
N GLN A 82 -6.55 6.19 13.61
CA GLN A 82 -7.81 6.55 12.92
C GLN A 82 -7.46 7.29 11.63
N ILE A 83 -7.25 6.52 10.58
CA ILE A 83 -6.71 7.01 9.31
C ILE A 83 -7.79 7.65 8.44
N LYS A 84 -7.46 8.80 7.85
CA LYS A 84 -8.17 9.40 6.73
C LYS A 84 -7.27 9.37 5.50
N PHE A 85 -7.82 8.86 4.39
CA PHE A 85 -7.10 8.77 3.13
C PHE A 85 -7.20 10.05 2.32
N ASP A 86 -6.19 10.32 1.47
CA ASP A 86 -6.22 11.43 0.53
C ASP A 86 -7.09 11.14 -0.69
N LYS A 87 -7.14 9.90 -1.14
CA LYS A 87 -7.77 9.50 -2.40
C LYS A 87 -8.33 8.09 -2.31
N LEU A 88 -9.41 7.84 -3.05
CA LEU A 88 -10.03 6.53 -3.21
C LEU A 88 -9.93 6.07 -4.66
N THR A 89 -9.88 4.76 -4.86
CA THR A 89 -9.92 4.15 -6.19
C THR A 89 -10.68 2.85 -6.18
N SER A 90 -11.52 2.61 -7.18
CA SER A 90 -12.30 1.38 -7.34
C SER A 90 -12.41 0.99 -8.80
N HIS A 91 -12.77 -0.25 -9.05
CA HIS A 91 -13.08 -0.75 -10.38
C HIS A 91 -14.56 -1.12 -10.52
N ASP A 92 -14.99 -1.39 -11.72
CA ASP A 92 -16.35 -1.64 -12.13
C ASP A 92 -17.05 -2.77 -11.34
N ILE A 93 -16.34 -3.81 -10.94
CA ILE A 93 -16.94 -4.89 -10.12
C ILE A 93 -17.34 -4.40 -8.72
N THR A 94 -16.66 -3.39 -8.17
CA THR A 94 -16.81 -2.99 -6.77
C THR A 94 -17.49 -1.64 -6.56
N PHE A 95 -17.27 -0.64 -7.43
CA PHE A 95 -17.79 0.71 -7.16
C PHE A 95 -19.32 0.78 -7.13
N VAL A 96 -20.02 -0.08 -7.87
CA VAL A 96 -21.48 -0.10 -7.89
C VAL A 96 -22.03 -0.35 -6.50
N GLY A 97 -21.65 -1.45 -5.86
CA GLY A 97 -22.09 -1.79 -4.51
C GLY A 97 -21.65 -0.79 -3.44
N ILE A 98 -20.42 -0.26 -3.57
CA ILE A 98 -19.88 0.76 -2.66
C ILE A 98 -20.73 2.04 -2.71
N ILE A 99 -21.00 2.55 -3.90
CA ILE A 99 -21.75 3.81 -4.05
C ILE A 99 -23.22 3.61 -3.69
N GLN A 100 -23.82 2.47 -4.01
CA GLN A 100 -25.19 2.16 -3.60
C GLN A 100 -25.34 2.14 -2.08
N THR A 101 -24.39 1.48 -1.38
CA THR A 101 -24.38 1.44 0.08
C THR A 101 -24.16 2.82 0.69
N ALA A 102 -23.22 3.59 0.16
CA ALA A 102 -22.98 4.94 0.61
C ALA A 102 -24.19 5.86 0.40
N ARG A 103 -24.90 5.75 -0.74
CA ARG A 103 -26.15 6.45 -1.01
C ARG A 103 -27.24 6.12 0.01
N ALA A 104 -27.44 4.84 0.28
CA ALA A 104 -28.42 4.41 1.28
C ALA A 104 -28.08 4.93 2.69
N SER A 105 -26.81 5.28 2.91
CA SER A 105 -26.28 5.81 4.18
C SER A 105 -26.13 7.34 4.19
N GLY A 106 -26.68 8.06 3.21
CA GLY A 106 -26.72 9.53 3.19
C GLY A 106 -25.58 10.21 2.43
N LEU A 107 -24.96 9.54 1.46
CA LEU A 107 -23.94 10.18 0.61
C LEU A 107 -24.54 11.30 -0.23
N GLU A 108 -24.03 12.50 -0.09
CA GLU A 108 -24.42 13.69 -0.88
C GLU A 108 -23.37 14.03 -1.95
N LYS A 109 -22.08 13.90 -1.61
CA LYS A 109 -20.94 14.21 -2.47
C LYS A 109 -19.74 13.37 -2.03
N PHE A 110 -18.84 13.06 -2.97
CA PHE A 110 -17.56 12.43 -2.58
C PHE A 110 -16.71 13.44 -1.80
N PRO A 111 -16.34 13.12 -0.55
CA PRO A 111 -15.63 14.07 0.32
C PRO A 111 -14.15 14.25 -0.07
N ILE A 112 -13.60 13.25 -0.76
CA ILE A 112 -12.22 13.22 -1.27
C ILE A 112 -12.23 12.71 -2.71
N PRO A 113 -11.18 12.95 -3.51
CA PRO A 113 -11.08 12.44 -4.87
C PRO A 113 -11.31 10.92 -4.92
N TYR A 114 -12.30 10.51 -5.69
CA TYR A 114 -12.64 9.11 -5.90
C TYR A 114 -12.60 8.77 -7.39
N VAL A 115 -11.74 7.79 -7.74
CA VAL A 115 -11.54 7.33 -9.11
C VAL A 115 -12.32 6.04 -9.35
N LEU A 116 -13.13 6.05 -10.37
CA LEU A 116 -13.95 4.92 -10.82
C LEU A 116 -13.39 4.42 -12.15
N THR A 117 -12.70 3.28 -12.14
CA THR A 117 -12.09 2.68 -13.34
C THR A 117 -12.91 1.52 -13.87
N ASN A 118 -12.98 1.37 -15.18
CA ASN A 118 -13.68 0.28 -15.85
C ASN A 118 -12.66 -0.66 -16.48
N CYS A 119 -12.04 -1.51 -15.68
CA CYS A 119 -10.91 -2.32 -16.10
C CYS A 119 -11.09 -3.84 -15.92
N HIS A 120 -12.05 -4.31 -15.13
CA HIS A 120 -12.31 -5.73 -14.93
C HIS A 120 -13.34 -6.26 -15.92
N ASN A 121 -14.42 -5.53 -16.13
CA ASN A 121 -15.48 -5.88 -17.10
C ASN A 121 -15.40 -4.99 -18.35
N SER A 122 -14.21 -4.62 -18.76
CA SER A 122 -13.99 -3.71 -19.90
C SER A 122 -14.16 -4.38 -21.27
N LEU A 123 -14.51 -5.67 -21.34
CA LEU A 123 -14.77 -6.41 -22.57
C LEU A 123 -16.13 -6.03 -23.17
N CYS A 124 -16.29 -4.79 -23.55
CA CYS A 124 -17.53 -4.22 -24.05
C CYS A 124 -18.08 -4.99 -25.29
N ALA A 125 -17.23 -5.64 -26.07
CA ALA A 125 -17.64 -6.42 -27.24
C ALA A 125 -18.21 -7.81 -26.89
N VAL A 126 -18.00 -8.30 -25.68
CA VAL A 126 -18.42 -9.62 -25.21
C VAL A 126 -19.36 -9.52 -24.04
N GLY A 127 -19.38 -8.33 -23.40
CA GLY A 127 -20.19 -8.09 -22.23
C GLY A 127 -21.68 -8.08 -22.56
N GLY A 128 -22.47 -8.56 -21.64
CA GLY A 128 -23.90 -8.30 -21.65
C GLY A 128 -24.19 -6.88 -21.19
N THR A 129 -25.44 -6.53 -21.23
CA THR A 129 -25.96 -5.22 -20.78
C THR A 129 -25.56 -4.86 -19.35
N ILE A 130 -25.29 -5.85 -18.48
CA ILE A 130 -24.88 -5.65 -17.09
C ILE A 130 -23.58 -4.85 -17.01
N ASN A 131 -22.58 -5.17 -17.84
CA ASN A 131 -21.29 -4.46 -17.79
C ASN A 131 -21.43 -3.01 -18.28
N GLU A 132 -22.28 -2.79 -19.30
CA GLU A 132 -22.56 -1.45 -19.81
C GLU A 132 -23.36 -0.62 -18.80
N ASP A 133 -24.29 -1.26 -18.07
CA ASP A 133 -25.03 -0.62 -16.98
C ASP A 133 -24.09 -0.19 -15.84
N ASP A 134 -23.12 -1.03 -15.46
CA ASP A 134 -22.11 -0.69 -14.46
C ASP A 134 -21.25 0.51 -14.92
N HIS A 135 -20.86 0.56 -16.20
CA HIS A 135 -20.11 1.67 -16.77
C HIS A 135 -20.94 2.97 -16.78
N MET A 136 -22.20 2.89 -17.19
CA MET A 136 -23.11 4.02 -17.14
C MET A 136 -23.40 4.50 -15.72
N PHE A 137 -23.53 3.55 -14.79
CA PHE A 137 -23.67 3.88 -13.36
C PHE A 137 -22.42 4.63 -12.87
N GLY A 138 -21.21 4.15 -13.16
CA GLY A 138 -19.95 4.80 -12.78
C GLY A 138 -19.85 6.21 -13.33
N LEU A 139 -20.13 6.40 -14.63
CA LEU A 139 -20.12 7.70 -15.30
C LEU A 139 -21.12 8.69 -14.66
N THR A 140 -22.36 8.25 -14.45
CA THR A 140 -23.41 9.09 -13.87
C THR A 140 -23.13 9.43 -12.41
N CYS A 141 -22.61 8.49 -11.65
CA CYS A 141 -22.18 8.72 -10.27
C CYS A 141 -20.98 9.68 -10.16
N ALA A 142 -19.98 9.54 -11.03
CA ALA A 142 -18.86 10.48 -11.07
C ALA A 142 -19.34 11.91 -11.35
N LYS A 143 -20.24 12.09 -12.31
CA LYS A 143 -20.87 13.39 -12.60
C LYS A 143 -21.68 13.93 -11.43
N LYS A 144 -22.48 13.08 -10.80
CA LYS A 144 -23.40 13.48 -9.70
C LYS A 144 -22.65 13.82 -8.42
N TYR A 145 -21.67 13.01 -8.03
CA TYR A 145 -20.98 13.10 -6.73
C TYR A 145 -19.59 13.76 -6.79
N GLY A 146 -19.12 14.13 -7.99
CA GLY A 146 -17.84 14.81 -8.17
C GLY A 146 -16.64 13.88 -8.25
N GLY A 147 -16.80 12.67 -8.82
CA GLY A 147 -15.73 11.68 -9.01
C GLY A 147 -14.95 11.83 -10.32
N ILE A 148 -13.93 11.02 -10.46
CA ILE A 148 -13.13 10.88 -11.69
C ILE A 148 -13.52 9.56 -12.35
N TYR A 149 -14.06 9.62 -13.57
CA TYR A 149 -14.42 8.43 -14.33
C TYR A 149 -13.32 8.09 -15.35
N VAL A 150 -12.84 6.85 -15.32
CA VAL A 150 -11.88 6.31 -16.29
C VAL A 150 -12.63 5.28 -17.14
N PRO A 151 -12.86 5.57 -18.42
CA PRO A 151 -13.62 4.67 -19.30
C PRO A 151 -12.89 3.35 -19.57
N PRO A 152 -13.62 2.31 -20.02
CA PRO A 152 -13.03 1.04 -20.39
C PRO A 152 -11.94 1.23 -21.48
N HIS A 153 -10.97 0.30 -21.50
CA HIS A 153 -9.82 0.27 -22.42
C HIS A 153 -8.82 1.41 -22.28
N GLN A 154 -8.99 2.31 -21.32
CA GLN A 154 -8.08 3.44 -21.16
C GLN A 154 -6.97 3.15 -20.15
N ALA A 155 -7.27 2.58 -19.00
CA ALA A 155 -6.28 2.22 -18.00
C ALA A 155 -6.76 1.14 -17.04
N VAL A 156 -5.83 0.33 -16.56
CA VAL A 156 -6.05 -0.52 -15.39
C VAL A 156 -6.00 0.34 -14.12
N ILE A 157 -6.84 0.02 -13.12
CA ILE A 157 -6.93 0.76 -11.85
C ILE A 157 -5.55 1.05 -11.23
N HIS A 158 -4.67 0.03 -11.16
CA HIS A 158 -3.37 0.18 -10.51
C HIS A 158 -2.39 1.02 -11.31
N GLN A 159 -2.44 0.94 -12.63
CA GLN A 159 -1.63 1.78 -13.50
C GLN A 159 -2.06 3.24 -13.37
N PHE A 160 -3.35 3.50 -13.49
CA PHE A 160 -3.90 4.85 -13.32
C PHE A 160 -3.53 5.43 -11.94
N ALA A 161 -3.69 4.64 -10.89
CA ALA A 161 -3.39 5.11 -9.54
C ALA A 161 -1.89 5.44 -9.34
N ARG A 162 -0.98 4.62 -9.87
CA ARG A 162 0.46 4.92 -9.79
C ARG A 162 0.87 6.13 -10.60
N GLU A 163 0.27 6.34 -11.76
CA GLU A 163 0.64 7.44 -12.65
C GLU A 163 -0.04 8.76 -12.29
N MET A 164 -1.29 8.72 -11.81
CA MET A 164 -2.11 9.91 -11.63
C MET A 164 -2.41 10.25 -10.15
N LEU A 165 -2.33 9.28 -9.24
CA LEU A 165 -2.72 9.48 -7.85
C LEU A 165 -1.55 9.43 -6.87
N ALA A 166 -0.52 8.63 -7.16
CA ALA A 166 0.63 8.44 -6.30
C ALA A 166 1.41 9.76 -6.10
N GLY A 167 2.00 9.92 -4.94
CA GLY A 167 2.83 11.07 -4.62
C GLY A 167 3.42 10.95 -3.21
N GLY A 168 4.51 11.68 -2.94
CA GLY A 168 5.19 11.64 -1.65
C GLY A 168 4.24 11.97 -0.50
N GLY A 169 4.24 11.14 0.53
CA GLY A 169 3.43 11.31 1.72
C GLY A 169 1.94 11.06 1.55
N LYS A 170 1.48 10.53 0.40
CA LYS A 170 0.06 10.30 0.14
C LYS A 170 -0.42 8.93 0.60
N MET A 171 -1.69 8.84 1.03
CA MET A 171 -2.37 7.58 1.32
C MET A 171 -3.55 7.37 0.36
N ILE A 172 -3.61 6.18 -0.25
CA ILE A 172 -4.66 5.77 -1.19
C ILE A 172 -5.35 4.52 -0.67
N LEU A 173 -6.68 4.53 -0.60
CA LEU A 173 -7.48 3.35 -0.32
C LEU A 173 -8.15 2.86 -1.61
N GLY A 174 -7.99 1.59 -1.91
CA GLY A 174 -8.64 0.96 -3.06
C GLY A 174 -9.52 -0.21 -2.68
N SER A 175 -10.54 -0.45 -3.47
CA SER A 175 -11.43 -1.60 -3.30
C SER A 175 -10.91 -2.91 -3.91
N ASP A 176 -9.73 -2.85 -4.50
CA ASP A 176 -9.03 -4.01 -5.03
C ASP A 176 -7.90 -4.44 -4.11
N SER A 177 -7.79 -5.75 -3.84
CA SER A 177 -6.77 -6.33 -2.96
C SER A 177 -5.32 -6.09 -3.44
N HIS A 178 -5.12 -5.80 -4.72
CA HIS A 178 -3.82 -5.46 -5.29
C HIS A 178 -3.47 -3.96 -5.18
N THR A 179 -4.24 -3.17 -4.44
CA THR A 179 -3.92 -1.78 -4.13
C THR A 179 -2.74 -1.75 -3.14
N ARG A 180 -1.52 -1.91 -3.69
CA ARG A 180 -0.26 -2.07 -2.94
C ARG A 180 0.88 -1.23 -3.53
N TYR A 181 0.56 -0.14 -4.19
CA TYR A 181 1.55 0.67 -4.87
C TYR A 181 2.21 1.69 -3.93
N GLY A 182 3.36 1.31 -3.38
CA GLY A 182 4.23 2.22 -2.63
C GLY A 182 5.08 3.13 -3.52
N ALA A 183 4.64 3.40 -4.75
CA ALA A 183 5.38 4.21 -5.71
C ALA A 183 5.51 5.66 -5.24
N LEU A 184 6.68 6.27 -5.47
CA LEU A 184 6.94 7.70 -5.20
C LEU A 184 6.70 8.13 -3.74
N GLY A 185 6.89 7.24 -2.78
CA GLY A 185 6.65 7.53 -1.37
C GLY A 185 5.17 7.56 -0.98
N THR A 186 4.32 6.89 -1.74
CA THR A 186 2.90 6.70 -1.45
C THR A 186 2.70 5.45 -0.57
N MET A 187 1.72 5.50 0.32
CA MET A 187 1.20 4.31 0.99
C MET A 187 -0.18 3.96 0.41
N ALA A 188 -0.35 2.73 -0.04
CA ALA A 188 -1.62 2.27 -0.60
C ALA A 188 -2.11 1.00 0.09
N ILE A 189 -3.40 0.99 0.41
CA ILE A 189 -4.06 -0.11 1.10
C ILE A 189 -5.25 -0.57 0.26
N GLY A 190 -5.34 -1.88 0.02
CA GLY A 190 -6.50 -2.50 -0.63
C GLY A 190 -7.41 -3.14 0.42
N GLU A 191 -8.69 -2.79 0.40
CA GLU A 191 -9.67 -3.24 1.36
C GLU A 191 -11.01 -3.57 0.68
N GLY A 192 -11.91 -4.16 1.45
CA GLY A 192 -13.27 -4.42 1.00
C GLY A 192 -14.13 -3.15 0.90
N GLY A 193 -15.25 -3.25 0.20
CA GLY A 193 -16.19 -2.16 0.00
C GLY A 193 -16.62 -1.39 1.26
N PRO A 194 -16.86 -2.04 2.41
CA PRO A 194 -17.26 -1.35 3.63
C PRO A 194 -16.29 -0.27 4.09
N GLU A 195 -14.97 -0.48 3.93
CA GLU A 195 -13.98 0.52 4.33
C GLU A 195 -14.01 1.75 3.43
N LEU A 196 -14.25 1.57 2.12
CA LEU A 196 -14.44 2.70 1.21
C LEU A 196 -15.73 3.46 1.54
N VAL A 197 -16.82 2.74 1.87
CA VAL A 197 -18.08 3.39 2.30
C VAL A 197 -17.83 4.27 3.54
N LYS A 198 -17.05 3.80 4.52
CA LYS A 198 -16.68 4.62 5.68
C LYS A 198 -15.99 5.92 5.26
N GLN A 199 -15.02 5.86 4.33
CA GLN A 199 -14.34 7.05 3.84
C GLN A 199 -15.29 7.99 3.07
N LEU A 200 -16.18 7.45 2.24
CA LEU A 200 -17.22 8.22 1.54
C LEU A 200 -18.19 8.93 2.49
N LEU A 201 -18.36 8.40 3.69
CA LEU A 201 -19.16 9.00 4.77
C LEU A 201 -18.31 9.80 5.76
N SER A 202 -17.10 10.17 5.38
CA SER A 202 -16.14 10.94 6.20
C SER A 202 -15.74 10.29 7.54
N LYS A 203 -15.90 8.96 7.64
CA LYS A 203 -15.44 8.17 8.79
C LYS A 203 -13.97 7.77 8.62
N THR A 204 -13.40 7.17 9.65
CA THR A 204 -11.99 6.75 9.69
C THR A 204 -11.81 5.26 9.37
N TYR A 205 -10.59 4.90 9.00
CA TYR A 205 -10.12 3.53 8.93
C TYR A 205 -9.30 3.25 10.19
N ASP A 206 -9.83 2.39 11.05
CA ASP A 206 -9.30 2.18 12.40
C ASP A 206 -8.43 0.92 12.43
N ILE A 207 -7.15 1.08 12.76
CA ILE A 207 -6.16 0.00 12.82
C ILE A 207 -5.20 0.20 13.98
N ASP A 208 -4.60 -0.89 14.44
CA ASP A 208 -3.43 -0.83 15.29
C ASP A 208 -2.19 -0.41 14.48
N MET A 209 -1.22 0.23 15.14
CA MET A 209 0.04 0.58 14.46
C MET A 209 0.69 -0.68 13.88
N PRO A 210 0.82 -0.80 12.55
CA PRO A 210 1.36 -2.00 11.92
C PRO A 210 2.86 -2.13 12.14
N GLY A 211 3.35 -3.37 12.13
CA GLY A 211 4.76 -3.64 11.95
C GLY A 211 5.19 -3.25 10.53
N VAL A 212 6.39 -2.72 10.41
CA VAL A 212 6.95 -2.30 9.12
C VAL A 212 8.17 -3.15 8.78
N VAL A 213 8.11 -3.87 7.66
CA VAL A 213 9.23 -4.64 7.11
C VAL A 213 9.99 -3.74 6.13
N GLY A 214 11.25 -3.46 6.45
CA GLY A 214 12.15 -2.72 5.56
C GLY A 214 12.78 -3.67 4.54
N ILE A 215 12.70 -3.32 3.25
CA ILE A 215 13.35 -4.08 2.17
C ILE A 215 14.42 -3.18 1.56
N TYR A 216 15.68 -3.57 1.74
CA TYR A 216 16.82 -2.83 1.23
C TYR A 216 17.46 -3.58 0.08
N LEU A 217 17.25 -3.10 -1.15
CA LEU A 217 17.81 -3.67 -2.37
C LEU A 217 19.15 -3.01 -2.68
N THR A 218 20.17 -3.83 -2.93
CA THR A 218 21.52 -3.37 -3.28
C THR A 218 22.05 -4.08 -4.52
N GLY A 219 22.91 -3.41 -5.27
CA GLY A 219 23.49 -3.95 -6.51
C GLY A 219 22.52 -3.88 -7.69
N GLU A 220 22.79 -4.67 -8.71
CA GLU A 220 22.01 -4.75 -9.93
C GLU A 220 21.48 -6.16 -10.15
N PRO A 221 20.27 -6.33 -10.70
CA PRO A 221 19.76 -7.64 -11.05
C PRO A 221 20.56 -8.26 -12.20
N MET A 222 20.68 -9.57 -12.21
CA MET A 222 21.27 -10.29 -13.33
C MET A 222 20.41 -10.11 -14.60
N LYS A 223 21.04 -10.25 -15.76
CA LYS A 223 20.33 -10.20 -17.04
C LYS A 223 19.17 -11.20 -17.07
N GLY A 224 17.98 -10.73 -17.37
CA GLY A 224 16.76 -11.53 -17.43
C GLY A 224 15.97 -11.59 -16.11
N VAL A 225 16.49 -11.01 -15.03
CA VAL A 225 15.78 -10.87 -13.75
C VAL A 225 14.99 -9.56 -13.75
N GLY A 226 13.67 -9.66 -13.60
CA GLY A 226 12.76 -8.52 -13.55
C GLY A 226 12.22 -8.23 -12.16
N PRO A 227 11.40 -7.18 -11.99
CA PRO A 227 10.79 -6.83 -10.72
C PRO A 227 9.93 -7.96 -10.12
N GLN A 228 9.29 -8.76 -10.96
CA GLN A 228 8.49 -9.92 -10.53
C GLN A 228 9.35 -10.97 -9.82
N ASP A 229 10.53 -11.27 -10.37
CA ASP A 229 11.45 -12.24 -9.77
C ASP A 229 11.97 -11.76 -8.42
N ILE A 230 12.26 -10.45 -8.32
CA ILE A 230 12.66 -9.82 -7.05
C ILE A 230 11.53 -9.93 -6.02
N ALA A 231 10.29 -9.63 -6.41
CA ALA A 231 9.14 -9.74 -5.52
C ALA A 231 8.93 -11.18 -5.02
N LEU A 232 9.03 -12.17 -5.91
CA LEU A 232 8.92 -13.59 -5.56
C LEU A 232 10.04 -14.03 -4.62
N ALA A 233 11.26 -13.57 -4.85
CA ALA A 233 12.39 -13.86 -3.96
C ALA A 233 12.17 -13.28 -2.55
N ILE A 234 11.64 -12.05 -2.44
CA ILE A 234 11.29 -11.44 -1.16
C ILE A 234 10.23 -12.27 -0.43
N ILE A 235 9.15 -12.64 -1.12
CA ILE A 235 8.06 -13.44 -0.53
C ILE A 235 8.56 -14.81 -0.07
N GLY A 236 9.52 -15.38 -0.75
CA GLY A 236 10.09 -16.67 -0.38
C GLY A 236 10.99 -16.65 0.87
N GLU A 237 11.46 -15.47 1.31
CA GLU A 237 12.33 -15.29 2.48
C GLU A 237 11.58 -14.75 3.71
N VAL A 238 10.40 -14.14 3.54
CA VAL A 238 9.55 -13.56 4.60
C VAL A 238 8.35 -14.47 4.86
#